data_5ca5aabb268ef48b3b762a9ac4a438a1
#
_entry.id   5ca5aabb268ef48b3b762a9ac4a438a1
#
_cell.length_a   1.000
_cell.length_b   1.000
_cell.length_c   1.000
_cell.angle_alpha   90.00
_cell.angle_beta   90.00
_cell.angle_gamma   90.00
#
_symmetry.space_group_name_H-M   'P 1'
#
loop_
_entity.id
_entity.type
_entity.pdbx_description
1 polymer ?
#
loop_
_entity_poly.entity_id
_entity_poly.type
_entity_poly.pdbx_seq_one_letter_code
_entity_poly.pdbx_strand_id
1 'polypeptide(L)'
;MFIVDSHLDLAMNAVEWNRNLTSSVEHIRNSESGMIDKPDRGNNTVSLDAMRKGNIGLCVATQIAGCVKGENLQGWNSSYQAWAQTQGQLAWYKAMEELGEMRQITCLSE
;
A
#
# COMPACT_ATOMS: atom_id res chain seq x y z
N MET A 1 -1.13 3.79 23.65
CA MET A 1 0.15 3.11 23.29
C MET A 1 0.47 3.48 21.86
N PHE A 2 1.69 3.92 21.60
CA PHE A 2 2.16 4.23 20.25
C PHE A 2 2.78 2.96 19.63
N ILE A 3 2.33 2.60 18.43
CA ILE A 3 2.79 1.39 17.74
C ILE A 3 3.66 1.77 16.55
N VAL A 4 4.75 1.07 16.38
CA VAL A 4 5.63 1.14 15.22
C VAL A 4 5.49 -0.14 14.42
N ASP A 5 5.13 -0.04 13.15
CA ASP A 5 5.10 -1.15 12.21
C ASP A 5 6.38 -1.14 11.37
N SER A 6 7.16 -2.20 11.45
CA SER A 6 8.45 -2.28 10.78
C SER A 6 8.38 -2.70 9.31
N HIS A 7 7.21 -3.03 8.79
CA HIS A 7 7.02 -3.42 7.39
C HIS A 7 5.56 -3.30 6.98
N LEU A 8 5.22 -2.32 6.15
CA LEU A 8 3.84 -2.10 5.75
C LEU A 8 3.73 -1.76 4.25
N ASP A 9 3.08 -2.63 3.49
CA ASP A 9 2.94 -2.56 2.03
C ASP A 9 1.77 -1.67 1.59
N LEU A 10 1.75 -0.42 2.03
CA LEU A 10 0.65 0.52 1.76
C LEU A 10 0.55 0.86 0.27
N ALA A 11 1.64 1.32 -0.33
CA ALA A 11 1.62 1.77 -1.72
C ALA A 11 1.34 0.63 -2.71
N MET A 12 1.78 -0.60 -2.43
CA MET A 12 1.41 -1.76 -3.22
C MET A 12 -0.11 -1.99 -3.19
N ASN A 13 -0.71 -1.94 -2.01
CA ASN A 13 -2.15 -2.05 -1.87
C ASN A 13 -2.89 -0.94 -2.64
N ALA A 14 -2.42 0.30 -2.56
CA ALA A 14 -3.06 1.42 -3.23
C ALA A 14 -2.92 1.34 -4.76
N VAL A 15 -1.70 1.17 -5.26
CA VAL A 15 -1.39 1.28 -6.69
C VAL A 15 -1.64 -0.02 -7.44
N GLU A 16 -1.08 -1.14 -6.97
CA GLU A 16 -1.20 -2.42 -7.66
C GLU A 16 -2.57 -3.07 -7.48
N TRP A 17 -3.15 -2.94 -6.29
CA TRP A 17 -4.47 -3.51 -5.97
C TRP A 17 -5.63 -2.54 -6.17
N ASN A 18 -5.34 -1.30 -6.56
CA ASN A 18 -6.36 -0.26 -6.75
C ASN A 18 -7.26 -0.07 -5.52
N ARG A 19 -6.67 0.04 -4.36
CA ARG A 19 -7.36 0.26 -3.09
C ARG A 19 -7.21 1.71 -2.63
N ASN A 20 -8.31 2.38 -2.37
CA ASN A 20 -8.26 3.73 -1.80
C ASN A 20 -8.07 3.63 -0.27
N LEU A 21 -6.82 3.71 0.18
CA LEU A 21 -6.46 3.56 1.59
C LEU A 21 -6.89 4.75 2.47
N THR A 22 -7.43 5.83 1.90
CA THR A 22 -8.08 6.89 2.67
C THR A 22 -9.50 6.50 3.11
N SER A 23 -10.05 5.44 2.54
CA SER A 23 -11.33 4.86 2.95
C SER A 23 -11.14 3.86 4.11
N SER A 24 -12.24 3.49 4.76
CA SER A 24 -12.20 2.45 5.79
C SER A 24 -11.90 1.06 5.20
N VAL A 25 -11.38 0.17 6.03
CA VAL A 25 -11.15 -1.25 5.63
C VAL A 25 -12.46 -1.89 5.17
N GLU A 26 -13.56 -1.65 5.87
CA GLU A 26 -14.87 -2.17 5.50
C GLU A 26 -15.34 -1.67 4.13
N HIS A 27 -15.19 -0.37 3.85
CA HIS A 27 -15.54 0.20 2.57
C HIS A 27 -14.72 -0.43 1.43
N ILE A 28 -13.40 -0.60 1.62
CA ILE A 28 -12.53 -1.24 0.64
C ILE A 28 -12.98 -2.68 0.38
N ARG A 29 -13.23 -3.47 1.43
CA ARG A 29 -13.73 -4.85 1.30
C ARG A 29 -15.04 -4.92 0.53
N ASN A 30 -15.97 -4.04 0.84
CA ASN A 30 -17.27 -4.00 0.15
C ASN A 30 -17.12 -3.60 -1.33
N SER A 31 -16.20 -2.66 -1.65
CA SER A 31 -15.93 -2.25 -3.02
C SER A 31 -15.33 -3.36 -3.89
N GLU A 32 -14.67 -4.32 -3.26
CA GLU A 32 -14.08 -5.48 -3.94
C GLU A 32 -15.05 -6.66 -4.10
N SER A 33 -16.27 -6.52 -3.65
CA SER A 33 -17.29 -7.59 -3.76
C SER A 33 -17.51 -8.00 -5.22
N GLY A 34 -17.38 -9.29 -5.49
CA GLY A 34 -17.53 -9.85 -6.85
C GLY A 34 -16.30 -9.72 -7.75
N MET A 35 -15.23 -9.05 -7.32
CA MET A 35 -13.98 -9.00 -8.08
C MET A 35 -13.27 -10.35 -8.04
N ILE A 36 -12.76 -10.79 -9.20
CA ILE A 36 -12.07 -12.08 -9.37
C ILE A 36 -10.67 -11.96 -9.98
N ASP A 37 -10.20 -10.74 -10.17
CA ASP A 37 -8.90 -10.46 -10.81
C ASP A 37 -7.69 -10.84 -9.95
N LYS A 38 -7.89 -10.90 -8.62
CA LYS A 38 -6.87 -11.29 -7.64
C LYS A 38 -7.48 -12.19 -6.56
N PRO A 39 -6.70 -13.17 -6.02
CA PRO A 39 -7.23 -14.18 -5.10
C PRO A 39 -7.74 -13.61 -3.77
N ASP A 40 -7.15 -12.52 -3.29
CA ASP A 40 -7.46 -11.95 -1.96
C ASP A 40 -8.40 -10.73 -2.02
N ARG A 41 -9.19 -10.59 -3.08
CA ARG A 41 -10.22 -9.56 -3.13
C ARG A 41 -11.22 -9.73 -2.00
N GLY A 42 -11.62 -8.61 -1.40
CA GLY A 42 -12.50 -8.59 -0.23
C GLY A 42 -11.80 -8.82 1.12
N ASN A 43 -10.50 -9.08 1.14
CA ASN A 43 -9.73 -9.40 2.35
C ASN A 43 -8.72 -8.31 2.74
N ASN A 44 -8.92 -7.07 2.30
CA ASN A 44 -8.06 -5.95 2.70
C ASN A 44 -7.97 -5.84 4.22
N THR A 45 -6.78 -5.59 4.75
CA THR A 45 -6.51 -5.53 6.20
C THR A 45 -5.99 -4.18 6.68
N VAL A 46 -5.76 -3.23 5.78
CA VAL A 46 -5.12 -1.95 6.12
C VAL A 46 -5.83 -0.77 5.47
N SER A 47 -5.91 0.33 6.21
CA SER A 47 -6.24 1.67 5.71
C SER A 47 -5.61 2.71 6.64
N LEU A 48 -5.45 3.94 6.16
CA LEU A 48 -4.88 5.03 6.97
C LEU A 48 -5.77 5.34 8.19
N ASP A 49 -7.09 5.25 8.03
CA ASP A 49 -8.05 5.40 9.13
C ASP A 49 -7.89 4.30 10.19
N ALA A 50 -7.77 3.05 9.76
CA ALA A 50 -7.56 1.93 10.68
C ALA A 50 -6.22 2.02 11.42
N MET A 51 -5.16 2.48 10.75
CA MET A 51 -3.87 2.73 11.39
C MET A 51 -3.98 3.77 12.50
N ARG A 52 -4.66 4.89 12.25
CA ARG A 52 -4.90 5.93 13.26
C ARG A 52 -5.68 5.38 14.44
N LYS A 53 -6.77 4.66 14.20
CA LYS A 53 -7.58 4.03 15.24
C LYS A 53 -6.79 3.00 16.05
N GLY A 54 -5.87 2.29 15.41
CA GLY A 54 -4.97 1.32 16.04
C GLY A 54 -3.73 1.94 16.70
N ASN A 55 -3.57 3.27 16.69
CA ASN A 55 -2.38 3.97 17.18
C ASN A 55 -1.06 3.55 16.51
N ILE A 56 -1.10 3.15 15.25
CA ILE A 56 0.09 2.94 14.43
C ILE A 56 0.53 4.32 13.95
N GLY A 57 1.50 4.90 14.64
CA GLY A 57 1.95 6.26 14.37
C GLY A 57 3.22 6.36 13.54
N LEU A 58 3.95 5.26 13.39
CA LEU A 58 5.15 5.16 12.56
C LEU A 58 5.16 3.82 11.83
N CYS A 59 5.51 3.84 10.55
CA CYS A 59 5.72 2.60 9.80
C CYS A 59 6.92 2.71 8.85
N VAL A 60 7.55 1.56 8.58
CA VAL A 60 8.47 1.43 7.44
C VAL A 60 7.60 1.15 6.20
N ALA A 61 7.36 2.20 5.44
CA ALA A 61 6.55 2.19 4.24
C ALA A 61 7.35 1.60 3.06
N THR A 62 6.92 0.46 2.57
CA THR A 62 7.66 -0.30 1.57
C THR A 62 7.25 0.00 0.15
N GLN A 63 8.11 -0.33 -0.79
CA GLN A 63 7.83 -0.40 -2.22
C GLN A 63 8.17 -1.80 -2.71
N ILE A 64 7.29 -2.40 -3.48
CA ILE A 64 7.51 -3.75 -3.99
C ILE A 64 6.96 -3.91 -5.41
N ALA A 65 7.74 -4.57 -6.26
CA ALA A 65 7.30 -5.03 -7.57
C ALA A 65 7.93 -6.40 -7.85
N GLY A 66 7.10 -7.43 -7.80
CA GLY A 66 7.54 -8.80 -8.09
C GLY A 66 7.84 -9.02 -9.56
N CYS A 67 8.88 -9.79 -9.87
CA CYS A 67 9.12 -10.30 -11.22
C CYS A 67 8.37 -11.61 -11.44
N VAL A 68 7.82 -11.81 -12.64
CA VAL A 68 7.20 -13.08 -13.03
C VAL A 68 8.28 -14.16 -13.14
N LYS A 69 8.07 -15.26 -12.44
CA LYS A 69 8.88 -16.48 -12.58
C LYS A 69 7.95 -17.66 -12.78
N GLY A 70 7.71 -18.06 -14.02
CA GLY A 70 6.83 -19.17 -14.36
C GLY A 70 5.44 -18.74 -14.85
N GLU A 71 4.63 -19.71 -15.27
CA GLU A 71 3.43 -19.46 -16.08
C GLU A 71 2.22 -18.89 -15.30
N ASN A 72 2.20 -18.98 -13.98
CA ASN A 72 1.00 -18.63 -13.18
C ASN A 72 1.28 -17.59 -12.10
N LEU A 73 2.40 -16.88 -12.15
CA LEU A 73 2.73 -15.88 -11.14
C LEU A 73 2.37 -14.47 -11.61
N GLN A 74 1.66 -13.75 -10.75
CA GLN A 74 1.42 -12.32 -10.94
C GLN A 74 2.72 -11.55 -10.73
N GLY A 75 3.00 -10.60 -11.59
CA GLY A 75 4.19 -9.76 -11.49
C GLY A 75 4.54 -9.10 -12.82
N TRP A 76 5.72 -8.57 -12.87
CA TRP A 76 6.21 -7.77 -13.98
C TRP A 76 7.21 -8.57 -14.83
N ASN A 77 7.08 -8.49 -16.16
CA ASN A 77 7.88 -9.27 -17.09
C ASN A 77 9.29 -8.71 -17.35
N SER A 78 9.55 -7.49 -16.88
CA SER A 78 10.86 -6.85 -17.05
C SER A 78 11.22 -5.99 -15.85
N SER A 79 12.52 -5.74 -15.67
CA SER A 79 13.03 -4.80 -14.67
C SER A 79 12.52 -3.38 -14.88
N TYR A 80 12.31 -2.96 -16.12
CA TYR A 80 11.79 -1.63 -16.45
C TYR A 80 10.34 -1.45 -15.97
N GLN A 81 9.51 -2.46 -16.12
CA GLN A 81 8.14 -2.45 -15.62
C GLN A 81 8.12 -2.44 -14.09
N ALA A 82 8.95 -3.26 -13.45
CA ALA A 82 9.08 -3.28 -11.99
C ALA A 82 9.56 -1.92 -11.46
N TRP A 83 10.52 -1.29 -12.13
CA TRP A 83 11.00 0.05 -11.77
C TRP A 83 9.89 1.09 -11.89
N ALA A 84 9.12 1.08 -13.00
CA ALA A 84 8.00 2.00 -13.19
C ALA A 84 6.93 1.83 -12.10
N GLN A 85 6.64 0.59 -11.73
CA GLN A 85 5.69 0.29 -10.65
C GLN A 85 6.18 0.84 -9.30
N THR A 86 7.45 0.67 -8.96
CA THR A 86 8.00 1.21 -7.70
C THR A 86 8.03 2.73 -7.71
N GLN A 87 8.29 3.38 -8.84
CA GLN A 87 8.19 4.84 -8.95
C GLN A 87 6.75 5.33 -8.77
N GLY A 88 5.77 4.61 -9.29
CA GLY A 88 4.35 4.88 -9.05
C GLY A 88 3.99 4.76 -7.56
N GLN A 89 4.50 3.75 -6.88
CA GLN A 89 4.32 3.58 -5.43
C GLN A 89 4.96 4.72 -4.63
N LEU A 90 6.15 5.17 -5.01
CA LEU A 90 6.78 6.34 -4.39
C LEU A 90 5.94 7.61 -4.61
N ALA A 91 5.42 7.79 -5.81
CA ALA A 91 4.54 8.92 -6.12
C ALA A 91 3.27 8.90 -5.25
N TRP A 92 2.72 7.73 -4.95
CA TRP A 92 1.57 7.61 -4.05
C TRP A 92 1.91 8.08 -2.63
N TYR A 93 3.06 7.70 -2.06
CA TYR A 93 3.48 8.21 -0.75
C TYR A 93 3.61 9.74 -0.74
N LYS A 94 4.17 10.32 -1.79
CA LYS A 94 4.26 11.78 -1.93
C LYS A 94 2.88 12.44 -1.99
N ALA A 95 1.94 11.84 -2.72
CA ALA A 95 0.56 12.31 -2.76
C ALA A 95 -0.11 12.26 -1.39
N MET A 96 0.13 11.21 -0.59
CA MET A 96 -0.39 11.11 0.77
C MET A 96 0.22 12.16 1.70
N GLU A 97 1.48 12.51 1.49
CA GLU A 97 2.12 13.60 2.23
C GLU A 97 1.51 14.96 1.88
N GLU A 98 1.28 15.24 0.59
CA GLU A 98 0.61 16.47 0.13
C GLU A 98 -0.81 16.61 0.67
N LEU A 99 -1.53 15.50 0.80
CA LEU A 99 -2.86 15.45 1.40
C LEU A 99 -2.86 15.59 2.93
N GLY A 100 -1.68 15.56 3.56
CA GLY A 100 -1.57 15.60 5.03
C GLY A 100 -1.92 14.28 5.72
N GLU A 101 -2.02 13.19 4.97
CA GLU A 101 -2.35 11.85 5.49
C GLU A 101 -1.14 11.16 6.12
N MET A 102 0.06 11.41 5.60
CA MET A 102 1.33 10.86 6.04
C MET A 102 2.40 11.93 6.01
N ARG A 103 3.53 11.67 6.66
CA ARG A 103 4.74 12.50 6.56
C ARG A 103 5.97 11.59 6.51
N GLN A 104 6.86 11.87 5.58
CA GLN A 104 8.16 11.22 5.55
C GLN A 104 9.03 11.75 6.70
N ILE A 105 9.61 10.83 7.48
CA ILE A 105 10.60 11.16 8.50
C ILE A 105 11.99 11.05 7.88
N THR A 106 12.79 12.10 7.97
CA THR A 106 14.12 12.17 7.37
C THR A 106 15.24 12.45 8.40
N CYS A 107 14.88 12.85 9.61
CA CYS A 107 15.85 13.13 10.67
C CYS A 107 15.27 12.85 12.06
N LEU A 108 16.15 12.71 13.05
CA LEU A 108 15.76 12.38 14.44
C LEU A 108 14.95 13.48 15.15
N SER A 109 14.94 14.70 14.63
CA SER A 109 14.20 15.83 15.21
C SER A 109 12.73 15.88 14.77
N GLU A 110 12.32 15.02 13.89
CA GLU A 110 10.93 14.86 13.41
C GLU A 110 10.20 13.78 14.21
#